data_f46ae6c3d56a2b3271a802d1f38b624f
#
_entry.id   f46ae6c3d56a2b3271a802d1f38b624f
#
_cell.length_a   1.000
_cell.length_b   1.000
_cell.length_c   1.000
_cell.angle_alpha   90.00
_cell.angle_beta   90.00
_cell.angle_gamma   90.00
#
_symmetry.space_group_name_H-M   'P 1'
#
loop_
_entity.id
_entity.type
_entity.pdbx_description
1 polymer ?
#
loop_
_entity_poly.entity_id
_entity_poly.type
_entity_poly.pdbx_seq_one_letter_code
_entity_poly.pdbx_strand_id
1 'polypeptide(L)'
;MKKYLLIAIVALATALGASAESGDISVGGQFAYASKNSMAGLGLQVQIEPITNLRFAPEFIYYFKNDGMSAYNVNLNIHYVIPTSTTFAIYPLAGFTYANFKYDNTDLSMDRCGANIGMGAQYQIKERLHFFTEERFQIMKDWNQSVTVMGLKYTF
;
A
#
# COMPACT_ATOMS: atom_id res chain seq x y z
N MET A 1 -10.08 12.56 14.84
CA MET A 1 -10.31 11.81 13.58
C MET A 1 -9.17 10.87 13.21
N LYS A 2 -7.88 11.24 13.33
CA LYS A 2 -6.73 10.38 12.96
C LYS A 2 -6.64 9.06 13.74
N LYS A 3 -7.04 9.03 15.02
CA LYS A 3 -7.04 7.80 15.85
C LYS A 3 -8.06 6.77 15.40
N TYR A 4 -9.20 7.21 14.88
CA TYR A 4 -10.28 6.32 14.44
C TYR A 4 -9.99 5.66 13.08
N LEU A 5 -9.21 6.31 12.21
CA LEU A 5 -8.81 5.73 10.93
C LEU A 5 -7.85 4.55 11.13
N LEU A 6 -6.88 4.68 12.03
CA LEU A 6 -5.97 3.59 12.37
C LEU A 6 -6.70 2.41 13.01
N ILE A 7 -7.63 2.71 13.91
CA ILE A 7 -8.49 1.69 14.56
C ILE A 7 -9.39 1.01 13.51
N ALA A 8 -9.92 1.75 12.53
CA ALA A 8 -10.75 1.19 11.47
C ALA A 8 -9.95 0.26 10.54
N ILE A 9 -8.70 0.58 10.21
CA ILE A 9 -7.82 -0.28 9.40
C ILE A 9 -7.47 -1.56 10.17
N VAL A 10 -7.13 -1.44 11.46
CA VAL A 10 -6.85 -2.59 12.32
C VAL A 10 -8.12 -3.43 12.55
N ALA A 11 -9.26 -2.81 12.78
CA ALA A 11 -10.55 -3.50 12.95
C ALA A 11 -11.01 -4.18 11.65
N LEU A 12 -10.77 -3.58 10.49
CA LEU A 12 -11.07 -4.20 9.19
C LEU A 12 -10.15 -5.41 8.95
N ALA A 13 -8.87 -5.30 9.28
CA ALA A 13 -7.92 -6.40 9.20
C ALA A 13 -8.31 -7.58 10.12
N THR A 14 -8.75 -7.28 11.35
CA THR A 14 -9.19 -8.32 12.30
C THR A 14 -10.54 -8.93 11.90
N ALA A 15 -11.47 -8.13 11.38
CA ALA A 15 -12.78 -8.62 10.94
C ALA A 15 -12.68 -9.52 9.69
N LEU A 16 -11.77 -9.20 8.77
CA LEU A 16 -11.51 -10.03 7.58
C LEU A 16 -10.71 -11.29 7.93
N GLY A 17 -9.82 -11.22 8.92
CA GLY A 17 -9.06 -12.37 9.41
C GLY A 17 -9.92 -13.41 10.16
N ALA A 18 -10.97 -12.97 10.82
CA ALA A 18 -11.90 -13.88 11.56
C ALA A 18 -12.78 -14.74 10.64
N SER A 19 -12.89 -14.40 9.36
CA SER A 19 -13.70 -15.13 8.36
C SER A 19 -12.87 -16.01 7.43
N ALA A 20 -11.55 -15.97 7.51
CA ALA A 20 -10.65 -16.69 6.61
C ALA A 20 -10.21 -18.02 7.24
N GLU A 21 -10.94 -19.07 6.95
CA GLU A 21 -10.61 -20.45 7.36
C GLU A 21 -9.37 -21.03 6.64
N SER A 22 -8.73 -20.28 5.73
CA SER A 22 -7.49 -20.67 5.02
C SER A 22 -6.78 -19.54 4.26
N GLY A 23 -6.76 -18.30 4.77
CA GLY A 23 -6.07 -17.20 4.09
C GLY A 23 -4.82 -16.76 4.83
N ASP A 24 -3.67 -16.77 4.18
CA ASP A 24 -2.46 -16.19 4.73
C ASP A 24 -2.66 -14.67 4.93
N ILE A 25 -2.42 -14.22 6.17
CA ILE A 25 -2.45 -12.80 6.51
C ILE A 25 -1.01 -12.35 6.70
N SER A 26 -0.65 -11.26 6.04
CA SER A 26 0.65 -10.63 6.22
C SER A 26 0.49 -9.17 6.65
N VAL A 27 1.41 -8.71 7.48
CA VAL A 27 1.52 -7.31 7.88
C VAL A 27 2.91 -6.82 7.52
N GLY A 28 2.99 -5.67 6.89
CA GLY A 28 4.25 -5.08 6.43
C GLY A 28 4.41 -3.60 6.75
N GLY A 29 5.66 -3.21 6.93
CA GLY A 29 6.11 -1.83 6.94
C GLY A 29 6.80 -1.50 5.64
N GLN A 30 6.61 -0.28 5.13
CA GLN A 30 7.12 0.11 3.82
C GLN A 30 7.59 1.55 3.79
N PHE A 31 8.60 1.78 2.96
CA PHE A 31 9.02 3.08 2.48
C PHE A 31 8.38 3.33 1.11
N ALA A 32 7.93 4.55 0.85
CA ALA A 32 7.34 4.96 -0.42
C ALA A 32 7.98 6.24 -0.94
N TYR A 33 8.12 6.33 -2.24
CA TYR A 33 8.56 7.53 -2.93
C TYR A 33 7.60 7.88 -4.06
N ALA A 34 7.03 9.09 -4.00
CA ALA A 34 6.11 9.61 -5.01
C ALA A 34 6.83 10.62 -5.90
N SER A 35 6.78 10.40 -7.22
CA SER A 35 7.61 11.13 -8.18
C SER A 35 7.19 12.59 -8.36
N LYS A 36 5.88 12.90 -8.29
CA LYS A 36 5.37 14.21 -8.71
C LYS A 36 5.91 15.38 -7.87
N ASN A 37 6.07 15.23 -6.58
CA ASN A 37 6.64 16.26 -5.72
C ASN A 37 7.85 15.73 -4.94
N SER A 38 8.48 14.67 -5.45
CA SER A 38 9.66 14.04 -4.81
C SER A 38 9.43 13.75 -3.32
N MET A 39 8.25 13.23 -3.00
CA MET A 39 7.85 13.02 -1.61
C MET A 39 8.23 11.62 -1.15
N ALA A 40 9.00 11.55 -0.09
CA ALA A 40 9.27 10.32 0.63
C ALA A 40 8.23 10.09 1.72
N GLY A 41 7.90 8.83 2.01
CA GLY A 41 6.91 8.48 3.00
C GLY A 41 7.16 7.13 3.65
N LEU A 42 6.45 6.89 4.74
CA LEU A 42 6.39 5.61 5.42
C LEU A 42 4.95 5.12 5.45
N GLY A 43 4.79 3.81 5.35
CA GLY A 43 3.46 3.19 5.33
C GLY A 43 3.40 1.85 6.03
N LEU A 44 2.17 1.43 6.22
CA LEU A 44 1.81 0.10 6.71
C LEU A 44 0.88 -0.55 5.69
N GLN A 45 1.07 -1.85 5.48
CA GLN A 45 0.27 -2.64 4.58
C GLN A 45 -0.20 -3.91 5.30
N VAL A 46 -1.45 -4.27 5.11
CA VAL A 46 -1.99 -5.58 5.46
C VAL A 46 -2.29 -6.31 4.15
N GLN A 47 -1.92 -7.57 4.06
CA GLN A 47 -2.22 -8.39 2.90
C GLN A 47 -3.02 -9.61 3.34
N ILE A 48 -4.09 -9.92 2.64
CA ILE A 48 -4.98 -11.04 2.89
C ILE A 48 -5.12 -11.81 1.58
N GLU A 49 -4.80 -13.10 1.61
CA GLU A 49 -4.86 -14.00 0.45
C GLU A 49 -5.99 -15.03 0.62
N PRO A 50 -7.25 -14.64 0.38
CA PRO A 50 -8.41 -15.52 0.59
C PRO A 50 -8.51 -16.66 -0.42
N ILE A 51 -7.89 -16.50 -1.57
CA ILE A 51 -7.84 -17.48 -2.66
C ILE A 51 -6.39 -17.55 -3.13
N THR A 52 -5.92 -18.73 -3.44
CA THR A 52 -4.56 -18.95 -3.96
C THR A 52 -4.22 -17.96 -5.07
N ASN A 53 -3.10 -17.28 -4.93
CA ASN A 53 -2.58 -16.27 -5.86
C ASN A 53 -3.37 -14.96 -5.94
N LEU A 54 -4.50 -14.81 -5.28
CA LEU A 54 -5.26 -13.55 -5.26
C LEU A 54 -5.16 -12.89 -3.88
N ARG A 55 -4.60 -11.70 -3.82
CA ARG A 55 -4.30 -10.99 -2.58
C ARG A 55 -4.97 -9.62 -2.57
N PHE A 56 -5.62 -9.29 -1.47
CA PHE A 56 -6.10 -7.95 -1.16
C PHE A 56 -5.07 -7.26 -0.24
N ALA A 57 -4.71 -6.02 -0.58
CA ALA A 57 -3.67 -5.28 0.10
C ALA A 57 -4.13 -3.85 0.45
N PRO A 58 -4.93 -3.67 1.53
CA PRO A 58 -5.14 -2.36 2.09
C PRO A 58 -3.84 -1.80 2.68
N GLU A 59 -3.59 -0.53 2.42
CA GLU A 59 -2.40 0.16 2.92
C GLU A 59 -2.67 1.61 3.26
N PHE A 60 -1.83 2.14 4.13
CA PHE A 60 -1.76 3.55 4.49
C PHE A 60 -0.33 4.04 4.35
N ILE A 61 -0.13 5.17 3.65
CA ILE A 61 1.17 5.81 3.48
C ILE A 61 1.05 7.27 3.93
N TYR A 62 1.96 7.69 4.79
CA TYR A 62 2.16 9.08 5.14
C TYR A 62 3.42 9.60 4.45
N TYR A 63 3.27 10.62 3.63
CA TYR A 63 4.37 11.29 2.95
C TYR A 63 4.84 12.49 3.77
N PHE A 64 6.13 12.53 4.00
CA PHE A 64 6.77 13.61 4.74
C PHE A 64 6.67 14.90 3.94
N LYS A 65 6.74 15.99 4.70
CA LYS A 65 6.67 17.33 4.13
C LYS A 65 7.82 17.57 3.15
N ASN A 66 7.46 18.00 1.95
CA ASN A 66 8.38 18.50 0.95
C ASN A 66 7.78 19.73 0.27
N ASP A 67 8.55 20.79 0.04
CA ASP A 67 8.12 22.07 -0.56
C ASP A 67 6.82 22.65 0.04
N GLY A 68 6.69 22.58 1.38
CA GLY A 68 5.52 23.10 2.09
C GLY A 68 4.23 22.26 1.94
N MET A 69 4.33 21.04 1.38
CA MET A 69 3.22 20.12 1.20
C MET A 69 3.49 18.81 1.93
N SER A 70 2.51 18.30 2.63
CA SER A 70 2.48 16.93 3.16
C SER A 70 1.26 16.19 2.62
N ALA A 71 1.32 14.87 2.57
CA ALA A 71 0.21 14.07 2.07
C ALA A 71 0.04 12.77 2.84
N TYR A 72 -1.14 12.18 2.76
CA TYR A 72 -1.33 10.78 3.08
C TYR A 72 -2.19 10.10 2.02
N ASN A 73 -1.92 8.82 1.80
CA ASN A 73 -2.70 7.98 0.90
C ASN A 73 -3.30 6.80 1.67
N VAL A 74 -4.53 6.47 1.33
CA VAL A 74 -5.16 5.19 1.65
C VAL A 74 -5.38 4.45 0.34
N ASN A 75 -4.82 3.26 0.21
CA ASN A 75 -4.94 2.46 -0.99
C ASN A 75 -5.59 1.11 -0.68
N LEU A 76 -6.33 0.61 -1.63
CA LEU A 76 -6.84 -0.76 -1.64
C LEU A 76 -6.42 -1.40 -2.96
N ASN A 77 -5.40 -2.24 -2.91
CA ASN A 77 -4.85 -2.91 -4.09
C ASN A 77 -5.24 -4.39 -4.11
N ILE A 78 -5.34 -4.93 -5.30
CA ILE A 78 -5.49 -6.35 -5.58
C ILE A 78 -4.24 -6.79 -6.31
N HIS A 79 -3.59 -7.85 -5.83
CA HIS A 79 -2.40 -8.44 -6.42
C HIS A 79 -2.73 -9.83 -6.95
N TYR A 80 -2.27 -10.14 -8.16
CA TYR A 80 -2.28 -11.49 -8.67
C TYR A 80 -0.86 -12.07 -8.60
N VAL A 81 -0.62 -12.94 -7.62
CA VAL A 81 0.72 -13.44 -7.30
C VAL A 81 1.09 -14.58 -8.25
N ILE A 82 2.18 -14.41 -8.97
CA ILE A 82 2.74 -15.41 -9.90
C ILE A 82 4.04 -15.93 -9.28
N PRO A 83 4.03 -17.12 -8.66
CA PRO A 83 5.26 -17.71 -8.12
C PRO A 83 6.19 -18.09 -9.26
N THR A 84 7.36 -17.47 -9.30
CA THR A 84 8.39 -17.74 -10.32
C THR A 84 9.40 -18.77 -9.81
N SER A 85 9.60 -18.82 -8.51
CA SER A 85 10.41 -19.83 -7.83
C SER A 85 9.87 -20.06 -6.40
N THR A 86 10.50 -20.97 -5.67
CA THR A 86 10.14 -21.25 -4.27
C THR A 86 10.29 -20.03 -3.35
N THR A 87 11.18 -19.10 -3.70
CA THR A 87 11.49 -17.92 -2.87
C THR A 87 11.16 -16.58 -3.52
N PHE A 88 10.82 -16.58 -4.82
CA PHE A 88 10.59 -15.35 -5.57
C PHE A 88 9.27 -15.41 -6.32
N ALA A 89 8.49 -14.33 -6.21
CA ALA A 89 7.26 -14.15 -6.97
C ALA A 89 7.16 -12.72 -7.49
N ILE A 90 6.48 -12.58 -8.62
CA ILE A 90 6.09 -11.29 -9.19
C ILE A 90 4.56 -11.17 -9.14
N TYR A 91 4.05 -9.96 -9.15
CA TYR A 91 2.61 -9.75 -9.19
C TYR A 91 2.23 -8.44 -9.88
N PRO A 92 1.38 -8.49 -10.90
CA PRO A 92 0.64 -7.32 -11.33
C PRO A 92 -0.31 -6.89 -10.23
N LEU A 93 -0.53 -5.58 -10.12
CA LEU A 93 -1.45 -5.01 -9.16
C LEU A 93 -2.35 -3.97 -9.83
N ALA A 94 -3.56 -3.90 -9.34
CA ALA A 94 -4.52 -2.84 -9.66
C ALA A 94 -5.30 -2.48 -8.41
N GLY A 95 -5.76 -1.24 -8.30
CA GLY A 95 -6.46 -0.84 -7.09
C GLY A 95 -7.01 0.57 -7.14
N PHE A 96 -7.51 0.98 -5.99
CA PHE A 96 -8.04 2.29 -5.73
C PHE A 96 -7.11 3.07 -4.80
N THR A 97 -6.99 4.38 -5.02
CA THR A 97 -6.24 5.30 -4.15
C THR A 97 -7.10 6.48 -3.75
N TYR A 98 -7.00 6.84 -2.48
CA TYR A 98 -7.46 8.11 -1.94
C TYR A 98 -6.25 8.83 -1.37
N ALA A 99 -6.03 10.07 -1.81
CA ALA A 99 -4.94 10.92 -1.38
C ALA A 99 -5.47 12.23 -0.83
N ASN A 100 -4.92 12.67 0.29
CA ASN A 100 -5.17 14.00 0.85
C ASN A 100 -3.85 14.75 0.93
N PHE A 101 -3.83 15.91 0.31
CA PHE A 101 -2.68 16.83 0.28
C PHE A 101 -2.97 18.03 1.16
N LYS A 102 -2.01 18.42 1.99
CA LYS A 102 -2.08 19.59 2.86
C LYS A 102 -0.96 20.57 2.52
N TYR A 103 -1.33 21.82 2.35
CA TYR A 103 -0.42 22.94 2.12
C TYR A 103 -0.26 23.75 3.39
N ASP A 104 0.97 23.98 3.83
CA ASP A 104 1.27 24.65 5.10
C ASP A 104 0.91 26.15 5.11
N ASN A 105 0.93 26.79 3.94
CA ASN A 105 0.72 28.24 3.84
C ASN A 105 -0.76 28.65 3.72
N THR A 106 -1.63 27.68 3.63
CA THR A 106 -3.08 27.88 3.53
C THR A 106 -3.76 26.67 4.17
N ASP A 107 -4.81 26.89 4.96
CA ASP A 107 -5.64 25.78 5.50
C ASP A 107 -6.37 24.98 4.38
N LEU A 108 -5.81 25.01 3.17
CA LEU A 108 -6.33 24.29 2.02
C LEU A 108 -5.85 22.84 2.06
N SER A 109 -6.80 21.94 2.13
CA SER A 109 -6.60 20.52 1.86
C SER A 109 -7.21 20.15 0.51
N MET A 110 -6.53 19.31 -0.23
CA MET A 110 -7.00 18.82 -1.53
C MET A 110 -7.12 17.30 -1.48
N ASP A 111 -8.33 16.83 -1.70
CA ASP A 111 -8.63 15.39 -1.79
C ASP A 111 -8.60 14.93 -3.24
N ARG A 112 -8.01 13.77 -3.48
CA ARG A 112 -7.96 13.12 -4.79
C ARG A 112 -8.29 11.63 -4.65
N CYS A 113 -9.14 11.17 -5.54
CA CYS A 113 -9.41 9.75 -5.73
C CYS A 113 -8.89 9.31 -7.08
N GLY A 114 -8.49 8.07 -7.19
CA GLY A 114 -7.97 7.54 -8.43
C GLY A 114 -7.77 6.03 -8.42
N ALA A 115 -7.12 5.56 -9.46
CA ALA A 115 -6.77 4.16 -9.64
C ALA A 115 -5.26 3.96 -9.55
N ASN A 116 -4.87 2.80 -9.04
CA ASN A 116 -3.50 2.29 -9.09
C ASN A 116 -3.41 1.21 -10.14
N ILE A 117 -2.34 1.21 -10.92
CA ILE A 117 -1.94 0.10 -11.78
C ILE A 117 -0.43 -0.04 -11.71
N GLY A 118 0.07 -1.27 -11.61
CA GLY A 118 1.49 -1.48 -11.49
C GLY A 118 1.87 -2.95 -11.39
N MET A 119 3.08 -3.16 -10.91
CA MET A 119 3.63 -4.48 -10.65
C MET A 119 4.52 -4.45 -9.42
N GLY A 120 4.66 -5.61 -8.81
CA GLY A 120 5.57 -5.81 -7.71
C GLY A 120 6.32 -7.12 -7.79
N ALA A 121 7.31 -7.23 -6.95
CA ALA A 121 8.08 -8.44 -6.74
C ALA A 121 8.26 -8.67 -5.24
N GLN A 122 8.31 -9.92 -4.84
CA GLN A 122 8.60 -10.31 -3.46
C GLN A 122 9.66 -11.40 -3.43
N TYR A 123 10.51 -11.31 -2.41
CA TYR A 123 11.55 -12.29 -2.13
C TYR A 123 11.42 -12.78 -0.69
N GLN A 124 11.36 -14.09 -0.51
CA GLN A 124 11.31 -14.72 0.80
C GLN A 124 12.71 -14.76 1.43
N ILE A 125 12.91 -13.99 2.48
CA ILE A 125 14.17 -13.93 3.24
C ILE A 125 14.23 -15.09 4.24
N LYS A 126 13.10 -15.36 4.90
CA LYS A 126 12.88 -16.48 5.84
C LYS A 126 11.46 -16.99 5.67
N GLU A 127 11.11 -18.13 6.26
CA GLU A 127 9.81 -18.81 6.11
C GLU A 127 8.61 -17.86 6.16
N ARG A 128 8.67 -16.85 7.04
CA ARG A 128 7.56 -15.90 7.26
C ARG A 128 7.91 -14.44 6.97
N LEU A 129 9.17 -14.16 6.62
CA LEU A 129 9.65 -12.80 6.36
C LEU A 129 9.95 -12.61 4.88
N HIS A 130 9.30 -11.65 4.27
CA HIS A 130 9.45 -11.33 2.87
C HIS A 130 9.87 -9.86 2.68
N PHE A 131 10.81 -9.64 1.81
CA PHE A 131 11.05 -8.32 1.21
C PHE A 131 10.13 -8.17 0.00
N PHE A 132 9.59 -6.99 -0.20
CA PHE A 132 8.81 -6.68 -1.40
C PHE A 132 9.15 -5.30 -1.94
N THR A 133 8.96 -5.14 -3.24
CA THR A 133 9.04 -3.85 -3.93
C THR A 133 7.91 -3.75 -4.93
N GLU A 134 7.38 -2.55 -5.12
CA GLU A 134 6.30 -2.26 -6.05
C GLU A 134 6.60 -0.98 -6.81
N GLU A 135 6.29 -0.98 -8.09
CA GLU A 135 6.23 0.21 -8.90
C GLU A 135 4.82 0.35 -9.43
N ARG A 136 4.17 1.48 -9.14
CA ARG A 136 2.79 1.72 -9.52
C ARG A 136 2.58 3.12 -10.02
N PHE A 137 1.70 3.22 -10.99
CA PHE A 137 1.21 4.48 -11.52
C PHE A 137 -0.15 4.78 -10.90
N GLN A 138 -0.26 5.95 -10.26
CA GLN A 138 -1.50 6.46 -9.69
C GLN A 138 -2.14 7.42 -10.66
N ILE A 139 -3.32 7.06 -11.14
CA ILE A 139 -4.12 7.87 -12.08
C ILE A 139 -5.17 8.59 -11.26
N MET A 140 -4.93 9.86 -10.99
CA MET A 140 -5.83 10.74 -10.26
C MET A 140 -6.13 11.98 -11.09
N LYS A 141 -7.31 12.56 -10.93
CA LYS A 141 -7.67 13.79 -11.64
C LYS A 141 -6.66 14.90 -11.35
N ASP A 142 -6.01 15.40 -12.39
CA ASP A 142 -5.00 16.47 -12.38
C ASP A 142 -3.73 16.14 -11.54
N TRP A 143 -3.56 14.88 -11.11
CA TRP A 143 -2.45 14.47 -10.25
C TRP A 143 -1.97 13.05 -10.54
N ASN A 144 -1.51 12.79 -11.75
CA ASN A 144 -0.89 11.52 -12.09
C ASN A 144 0.55 11.47 -11.54
N GLN A 145 0.92 10.34 -10.95
CA GLN A 145 2.27 10.14 -10.41
C GLN A 145 2.69 8.68 -10.45
N SER A 146 4.00 8.45 -10.46
CA SER A 146 4.59 7.14 -10.17
C SER A 146 4.92 7.05 -8.70
N VAL A 147 4.69 5.89 -8.10
CA VAL A 147 5.02 5.60 -6.70
C VAL A 147 5.81 4.31 -6.63
N THR A 148 7.05 4.44 -6.17
CA THR A 148 7.92 3.31 -5.86
C THR A 148 7.77 2.97 -4.37
N VAL A 149 7.53 1.71 -4.08
CA VAL A 149 7.40 1.19 -2.71
C VAL A 149 8.40 0.07 -2.48
N MET A 150 8.98 0.01 -1.32
CA MET A 150 9.77 -1.13 -0.86
C MET A 150 9.59 -1.35 0.64
N GLY A 151 9.54 -2.61 1.05
CA GLY A 151 9.24 -2.91 2.43
C GLY A 151 9.52 -4.36 2.84
N LEU A 152 9.22 -4.62 4.08
CA LEU A 152 9.27 -5.95 4.68
C LEU A 152 7.89 -6.30 5.20
N LYS A 153 7.50 -7.56 5.00
CA LYS A 153 6.24 -8.09 5.54
C LYS A 153 6.47 -9.41 6.25
N TYR A 154 5.67 -9.63 7.26
CA TYR A 154 5.62 -10.89 8.01
C TYR A 154 4.28 -11.58 7.76
N THR A 155 4.32 -12.85 7.41
CA THR A 155 3.14 -13.72 7.18
C THR A 155 2.90 -14.58 8.42
N PHE A 156 1.67 -14.60 8.89
CA PHE A 156 1.26 -15.33 10.10
C PHE A 156 0.86 -16.77 9.81
#